data_1153e8edaac1ffc1f55dfdd8e5140911
#
_entry.id   1153e8edaac1ffc1f55dfdd8e5140911
#
_cell.length_a   1.000
_cell.length_b   1.000
_cell.length_c   1.000
_cell.angle_alpha   90.00
_cell.angle_beta   90.00
_cell.angle_gamma   90.00
#
_symmetry.space_group_name_H-M   'P 1'
#
loop_
_entity.id
_entity.type
_entity.pdbx_description
1 polymer ?
#
loop_
_entity_poly.entity_id
_entity_poly.type
_entity_poly.pdbx_seq_one_letter_code
_entity_poly.pdbx_strand_id
1 'polypeptide(L)'
;MRCPLWRVAVVERSMEPALHPGDWLLAWRGTGPGGAVRIRPGQLVIARHPARPDLLLVKRAARREPGGWWLSADNLPAGAVDSRTFGVVPDRLIEGRVLLRYRRAGTGNTPR
;
A
#
# COMPACT_ATOMS: atom_id res chain seq x y z
N MET A 1 -6.56 -9.48 21.18
CA MET A 1 -6.14 -8.21 20.57
C MET A 1 -5.25 -8.48 19.38
N ARG A 2 -5.48 -7.81 18.28
CA ARG A 2 -4.67 -8.02 17.09
C ARG A 2 -3.41 -7.19 17.14
N CYS A 3 -2.31 -7.79 16.71
CA CYS A 3 -1.06 -7.05 16.57
C CYS A 3 -1.23 -5.99 15.48
N PRO A 4 -0.86 -4.73 15.73
CA PRO A 4 -0.97 -3.70 14.71
C PRO A 4 0.07 -3.82 13.60
N LEU A 5 1.13 -4.59 13.81
CA LEU A 5 2.13 -4.83 12.79
C LEU A 5 1.70 -5.96 11.86
N TRP A 6 2.04 -5.83 10.59
CA TRP A 6 1.50 -6.70 9.57
C TRP A 6 2.50 -6.79 8.43
N ARG A 7 2.72 -7.99 7.90
CA ARG A 7 3.62 -8.20 6.78
C ARG A 7 2.82 -8.38 5.50
N VAL A 8 3.28 -7.72 4.45
CA VAL A 8 2.64 -7.81 3.14
C VAL A 8 3.72 -8.06 2.09
N ALA A 9 3.47 -9.00 1.20
CA ALA A 9 4.38 -9.28 0.10
C ALA A 9 3.98 -8.47 -1.13
N VAL A 10 4.97 -7.89 -1.79
CA VAL A 10 4.76 -7.17 -3.03
C VAL A 10 4.76 -8.18 -4.17
N VAL A 11 3.70 -8.20 -4.97
CA VAL A 11 3.59 -9.12 -6.09
C VAL A 11 3.48 -8.41 -7.43
N GLU A 12 3.25 -7.11 -7.44
CA GLU A 12 3.08 -6.35 -8.66
C GLU A 12 4.17 -5.31 -8.84
N ARG A 13 4.28 -4.79 -10.06
CA ARG A 13 5.32 -3.86 -10.44
C ARG A 13 4.87 -2.40 -10.40
N SER A 14 3.67 -2.12 -9.91
CA SER A 14 3.07 -0.80 -9.98
C SER A 14 3.85 0.27 -9.20
N MET A 15 4.66 -0.14 -8.24
CA MET A 15 5.42 0.78 -7.40
C MET A 15 6.91 0.73 -7.65
N GLU A 16 7.35 0.14 -8.77
CA GLU A 16 8.76 0.22 -9.15
C GLU A 16 9.12 1.65 -9.51
N PRO A 17 10.33 2.11 -9.22
CA PRO A 17 11.43 1.36 -8.60
C PRO A 17 11.42 1.37 -7.08
N ALA A 18 10.46 2.03 -6.44
CA ALA A 18 10.43 2.08 -4.97
C ALA A 18 10.24 0.70 -4.36
N LEU A 19 9.36 -0.10 -4.96
CA LEU A 19 9.08 -1.47 -4.53
C LEU A 19 9.18 -2.40 -5.72
N HIS A 20 9.66 -3.62 -5.47
CA HIS A 20 9.76 -4.65 -6.51
C HIS A 20 9.03 -5.91 -6.08
N PRO A 21 8.51 -6.70 -7.03
CA PRO A 21 7.97 -8.02 -6.69
C PRO A 21 9.00 -8.82 -5.90
N GLY A 22 8.53 -9.47 -4.85
CA GLY A 22 9.41 -10.22 -3.95
C GLY A 22 9.84 -9.43 -2.72
N ASP A 23 9.62 -8.12 -2.71
CA ASP A 23 9.86 -7.34 -1.51
C ASP A 23 8.80 -7.65 -0.47
N TRP A 24 9.19 -7.52 0.78
CA TRP A 24 8.28 -7.61 1.91
C TRP A 24 8.13 -6.25 2.56
N LEU A 25 6.95 -5.96 3.01
CA LEU A 25 6.64 -4.70 3.68
C LEU A 25 6.19 -5.00 5.10
N LEU A 26 6.68 -4.18 6.02
CA LEU A 26 6.13 -4.15 7.37
C LEU A 26 5.17 -2.96 7.41
N ALA A 27 3.93 -3.22 7.77
CA ALA A 27 2.88 -2.22 7.76
C ALA A 27 2.28 -2.06 9.14
N TRP A 28 1.74 -0.88 9.39
CA TRP A 28 1.06 -0.53 10.63
C TRP A 28 -0.43 -0.41 10.35
N ARG A 29 -1.24 -1.18 11.06
CA ARG A 29 -2.69 -1.04 11.04
C ARG A 29 -3.09 0.07 11.96
N GLY A 30 -4.19 0.74 11.66
CA GLY A 30 -4.69 1.77 12.55
C GLY A 30 -5.22 1.17 13.84
N THR A 31 -4.86 1.79 14.96
CA THR A 31 -5.31 1.34 16.28
C THR A 31 -6.16 2.39 16.97
N GLY A 32 -6.38 3.53 16.33
CA GLY A 32 -7.21 4.58 16.91
C GLY A 32 -8.70 4.26 16.83
N PRO A 33 -9.54 5.17 17.29
CA PRO A 33 -10.98 4.98 17.21
C PRO A 33 -11.41 4.69 15.78
N GLY A 34 -12.22 3.66 15.60
CA GLY A 34 -12.67 3.25 14.29
C GLY A 34 -11.60 2.57 13.45
N GLY A 35 -10.45 2.26 14.03
CA GLY A 35 -9.38 1.62 13.29
C GLY A 35 -8.65 2.54 12.33
N ALA A 36 -8.76 3.86 12.55
CA ALA A 36 -8.18 4.83 11.63
C ALA A 36 -6.67 4.70 11.53
N VAL A 37 -6.17 4.83 10.32
CA VAL A 37 -4.74 4.83 10.02
C VAL A 37 -4.33 6.28 9.73
N ARG A 38 -3.28 6.75 10.40
CA ARG A 38 -2.76 8.09 10.14
C ARG A 38 -1.85 8.05 8.93
N ILE A 39 -2.21 8.82 7.92
CA ILE A 39 -1.49 8.84 6.66
C ILE A 39 -1.05 10.28 6.37
N ARG A 40 0.14 10.42 5.82
CA ARG A 40 0.66 11.71 5.33
C ARG A 40 0.89 11.61 3.83
N PRO A 41 0.75 12.73 3.11
CA PRO A 41 1.07 12.72 1.69
C PRO A 41 2.49 12.20 1.44
N GLY A 42 2.62 11.37 0.44
CA GLY A 42 3.91 10.77 0.07
C GLY A 42 4.17 9.41 0.70
N GLN A 43 3.37 9.00 1.67
CA GLN A 43 3.57 7.70 2.30
C GLN A 43 2.99 6.57 1.45
N LEU A 44 3.62 5.41 1.55
CA LEU A 44 3.08 4.18 0.96
C LEU A 44 2.00 3.62 1.88
N VAL A 45 0.89 3.23 1.28
CA VAL A 45 -0.25 2.69 2.02
C VAL A 45 -0.71 1.38 1.41
N ILE A 46 -1.37 0.59 2.24
CA ILE A 46 -2.04 -0.63 1.82
C ILE A 46 -3.53 -0.34 1.89
N ALA A 47 -4.22 -0.57 0.80
CA ALA A 47 -5.65 -0.26 0.69
C ALA A 47 -6.37 -1.36 -0.05
N ARG A 48 -7.68 -1.43 0.17
CA ARG A 48 -8.53 -2.31 -0.62
C ARG A 48 -9.03 -1.58 -1.84
N HIS A 49 -9.08 -2.29 -2.95
CA HIS A 49 -9.59 -1.72 -4.20
C HIS A 49 -11.07 -1.33 -4.00
N PRO A 50 -11.47 -0.10 -4.37
CA PRO A 50 -12.85 0.34 -4.11
C PRO A 50 -13.93 -0.50 -4.79
N ALA A 51 -13.64 -1.03 -5.97
CA ALA A 51 -14.58 -1.86 -6.71
C ALA A 51 -14.37 -3.36 -6.47
N ARG A 52 -13.23 -3.73 -5.88
CA ARG A 52 -12.88 -5.13 -5.61
C ARG A 52 -12.26 -5.23 -4.23
N PRO A 53 -13.07 -5.19 -3.16
CA PRO A 53 -12.52 -5.09 -1.80
C PRO A 53 -11.70 -6.29 -1.34
N ASP A 54 -11.74 -7.40 -2.06
CA ASP A 54 -10.90 -8.56 -1.79
C ASP A 54 -9.47 -8.37 -2.29
N LEU A 55 -9.22 -7.32 -3.06
CA LEU A 55 -7.91 -7.07 -3.66
C LEU A 55 -7.20 -5.98 -2.86
N LEU A 56 -6.01 -6.33 -2.34
CA LEU A 56 -5.15 -5.37 -1.66
C LEU A 56 -4.22 -4.69 -2.64
N LEU A 57 -4.06 -3.40 -2.47
CA LEU A 57 -3.20 -2.56 -3.30
C LEU A 57 -2.14 -1.94 -2.41
N VAL A 58 -0.92 -1.78 -2.94
CA VAL A 58 0.12 -0.97 -2.32
C VAL A 58 0.34 0.20 -3.24
N LYS A 59 0.06 1.40 -2.76
CA LYS A 59 0.14 2.63 -3.57
C LYS A 59 0.70 3.75 -2.72
N ARG A 60 1.03 4.86 -3.38
CA ARG A 60 1.48 6.06 -2.68
C ARG A 60 0.29 6.98 -2.42
N ALA A 61 0.15 7.43 -1.18
CA ALA A 61 -0.88 8.40 -0.84
C ALA A 61 -0.44 9.76 -1.38
N ALA A 62 -1.01 10.17 -2.50
CA ALA A 62 -0.55 11.37 -3.18
C ALA A 62 -1.11 12.64 -2.53
N ARG A 63 -2.40 12.64 -2.21
CA ARG A 63 -3.01 13.80 -1.55
C ARG A 63 -4.28 13.39 -0.82
N ARG A 64 -4.60 14.16 0.20
CA ARG A 64 -5.84 14.01 0.94
C ARG A 64 -6.99 14.60 0.13
N GLU A 65 -8.10 13.86 0.09
CA GLU A 65 -9.33 14.32 -0.54
C GLU A 65 -10.46 14.21 0.49
N PRO A 66 -11.60 14.88 0.28
CA PRO A 66 -12.71 14.71 1.20
C PRO A 66 -13.11 13.24 1.33
N GLY A 67 -13.06 12.73 2.55
CA GLY A 67 -13.45 11.36 2.85
C GLY A 67 -12.45 10.28 2.48
N GLY A 68 -11.30 10.63 1.93
CA GLY A 68 -10.34 9.59 1.54
C GLY A 68 -9.04 10.11 0.99
N TRP A 69 -8.41 9.29 0.17
CA TRP A 69 -7.08 9.57 -0.36
C TRP A 69 -7.03 9.31 -1.85
N TRP A 70 -6.32 10.19 -2.55
CA TRP A 70 -5.94 9.96 -3.93
C TRP A 70 -4.64 9.16 -3.92
N LEU A 71 -4.69 7.94 -4.45
CA LEU A 71 -3.55 7.03 -4.46
C LEU A 71 -2.94 6.99 -5.85
N SER A 72 -1.62 6.99 -5.90
CA SER A 72 -0.90 6.96 -7.18
C SER A 72 0.06 5.78 -7.24
N ALA A 73 0.21 5.24 -8.45
CA ALA A 73 1.24 4.26 -8.75
C ALA A 73 2.50 4.99 -9.19
N ASP A 74 3.66 4.51 -8.72
CA ASP A 74 4.93 5.10 -9.14
C ASP A 74 5.32 4.68 -10.55
N ASN A 75 4.88 3.50 -10.98
CA ASN A 75 5.30 2.90 -12.25
C ASN A 75 4.15 2.91 -13.25
N LEU A 76 3.87 4.06 -13.82
CA LEU A 76 2.78 4.20 -14.78
C LEU A 76 2.99 3.42 -16.07
N PRO A 77 4.22 3.38 -16.63
CA PRO A 77 4.42 2.64 -17.88
C PRO A 77 4.16 1.14 -17.77
N ALA A 78 4.11 0.59 -16.57
CA ALA A 78 3.79 -0.83 -16.38
C ALA A 78 2.30 -1.12 -16.48
N GLY A 79 1.47 -0.14 -16.83
CA GLY A 79 0.03 -0.33 -16.89
C GLY A 79 -0.62 -0.36 -15.53
N ALA A 80 0.02 0.25 -14.55
CA ALA A 80 -0.47 0.24 -13.19
C ALA A 80 -1.80 0.98 -13.07
N VAL A 81 -2.66 0.46 -12.20
CA VAL A 81 -3.97 1.04 -11.94
C VAL A 81 -3.91 1.80 -10.62
N ASP A 82 -4.42 3.01 -10.60
CA ASP A 82 -4.46 3.84 -9.41
C ASP A 82 -5.71 4.72 -9.41
N SER A 83 -5.72 5.79 -8.59
CA SER A 83 -6.91 6.63 -8.46
C SER A 83 -7.33 7.32 -9.75
N ARG A 84 -6.46 7.44 -10.75
CA ARG A 84 -6.89 7.95 -12.05
C ARG A 84 -7.90 7.03 -12.71
N THR A 85 -7.91 5.77 -12.31
CA THR A 85 -8.86 4.79 -12.81
C THR A 85 -10.05 4.62 -11.86
N PHE A 86 -9.80 4.47 -10.56
CA PHE A 86 -10.87 4.12 -9.62
C PHE A 86 -11.25 5.25 -8.66
N GLY A 87 -10.61 6.42 -8.77
CA GLY A 87 -11.00 7.58 -7.97
C GLY A 87 -10.46 7.56 -6.57
N VAL A 88 -11.06 8.42 -5.73
CA VAL A 88 -10.65 8.55 -4.33
C VAL A 88 -10.95 7.24 -3.58
N VAL A 89 -10.00 6.83 -2.76
CA VAL A 89 -10.18 5.62 -1.93
C VAL A 89 -10.67 6.09 -0.57
N PRO A 90 -11.87 5.65 -0.15
CA PRO A 90 -12.42 6.03 1.15
C PRO A 90 -11.50 5.61 2.30
N ASP A 91 -11.52 6.40 3.37
CA ASP A 91 -10.71 6.10 4.55
C ASP A 91 -10.90 4.69 5.07
N ARG A 92 -12.13 4.18 5.03
CA ARG A 92 -12.43 2.83 5.54
C ARG A 92 -11.72 1.72 4.78
N LEU A 93 -11.24 2.00 3.58
CA LEU A 93 -10.53 1.02 2.77
C LEU A 93 -9.01 1.11 2.92
N ILE A 94 -8.52 2.08 3.67
CA ILE A 94 -7.09 2.15 3.98
C ILE A 94 -6.80 1.18 5.11
N GLU A 95 -6.04 0.13 4.81
CA GLU A 95 -5.79 -0.95 5.76
C GLU A 95 -4.54 -0.71 6.60
N GLY A 96 -3.59 0.06 6.09
CA GLY A 96 -2.37 0.31 6.83
C GLY A 96 -1.43 1.24 6.10
N ARG A 97 -0.41 1.70 6.80
CA ARG A 97 0.69 2.43 6.18
C ARG A 97 1.96 1.60 6.25
N VAL A 98 2.80 1.74 5.24
CA VAL A 98 4.05 1.00 5.17
C VAL A 98 5.07 1.69 6.07
N LEU A 99 5.66 0.93 6.99
CA LEU A 99 6.70 1.42 7.87
C LEU A 99 8.08 1.25 7.25
N LEU A 100 8.32 0.08 6.67
CA LEU A 100 9.58 -0.18 6.01
C LEU A 100 9.43 -1.31 5.00
N ARG A 101 10.35 -1.33 4.06
CA ARG A 101 10.48 -2.39 3.08
C ARG A 101 11.72 -3.19 3.41
N TYR A 102 11.64 -4.50 3.25
CA TYR A 102 12.80 -5.35 3.36
C TYR A 102 12.69 -6.49 2.34
N ARG A 103 13.83 -7.02 1.96
CA ARG A 103 13.83 -8.16 1.07
C ARG A 103 13.89 -9.43 1.89
N ARG A 104 13.17 -10.43 1.42
CA ARG A 104 13.19 -11.69 2.08
C ARG A 104 14.59 -12.28 1.98
N ALA A 105 15.14 -12.73 3.11
CA ALA A 105 16.51 -13.21 3.15
C ALA A 105 16.75 -14.37 2.19
N GLY A 106 15.82 -15.27 2.11
CA GLY A 106 15.99 -16.42 1.22
C GLY A 106 15.98 -16.06 -0.23
N THR A 107 15.37 -14.93 -0.59
CA THR A 107 15.38 -14.49 -1.98
C THR A 107 16.54 -13.60 -2.27
N GLY A 108 17.03 -13.00 -1.22
CA GLY A 108 18.19 -12.18 -1.42
C GLY A 108 19.35 -13.04 -1.82
N ASN A 109 19.12 -14.17 -1.40
CA ASN A 109 20.06 -14.95 -1.65
C ASN A 109 19.99 -15.53 -2.82
N THR A 110 19.49 -15.28 -3.02
CA THR A 110 19.56 -15.70 -3.98
C THR A 110 20.01 -15.14 -4.71
N PRO A 111 20.37 -15.16 -4.90
CA PRO A 111 20.95 -14.97 -5.54
C PRO A 111 21.66 -14.85 -5.89
N ARG A 112 21.65 -14.83 -5.70
CA ARG A 112 22.50 -14.89 -5.95
C ARG A 112 22.93 -14.66 -6.95
#